data_f46306003364d3515d224b64acb72d0b
#
_entry.id   f46306003364d3515d224b64acb72d0b
#
_cell.length_a   1.000
_cell.length_b   1.000
_cell.length_c   1.000
_cell.angle_alpha   90.00
_cell.angle_beta   90.00
_cell.angle_gamma   90.00
#
_symmetry.space_group_name_H-M   'P 1'
#
loop_
_entity.id
_entity.type
_entity.pdbx_description
1 polymer ?
#
loop_
_entity_poly.entity_id
_entity_poly.type
_entity_poly.pdbx_seq_one_letter_code
_entity_poly.pdbx_strand_id
1 'polypeptide(L)'
;MRSAALLFLAAVSLYAQSPCANTPAYSSCDIVFELPAGQSDPYKTVDLRAEFRSPRHRTLAMPGFWAGGNRMIIRFAPTEAGDWDYRVTSNVKEFDGKIGNFTAAASQSPGFIRAANVHHWAYTEKDARGLDQAHLWMGATDMRFSVEDDAEFRAMADARASQKFTHLRGMLDASMFSAPDAPNLAYFQKLDDRIRYLNSKGIIADLVLAPDGAALARFAGVWDQRRRFVRYLIARYAPMHVTWQGVEYFEDTMDTRPLLKEVGGILKELDPYQHPRTSGTRVTSAPLLDDGWMTFAAYGTSDSNVNAIEHQLYSVPFVNLDLGAETSDTAAFRHRLWNATMDGQSPTHSAAAGVRPDSPGAKQMAVWYDFFADTRYWELEPYYDVDGGRALALEDIEYIVYVEKPGPLELTVEKHGYDVYWVTPADGEVTKGKKFSGTNFTGQPPDRAHDWILHVVREGRLESMNKSYKFESREIVLQEIESNSPKVPFTIEQPSAADLTLKVSAPYAAKLTKETRATRTMLYLWTGDVSAGSQGYRVIGTGAGGTLRPLNGIAKEFPAIMHLRVYGMNANGKVYALDRALSINP
;
A
#
# COMPACT_ATOMS: atom_id res chain seq x y z
N MET A 1 -5.30 -2.97 -85.47
CA MET A 1 -5.67 -2.34 -84.18
C MET A 1 -5.35 -3.29 -83.05
N ARG A 2 -4.24 -3.05 -82.35
CA ARG A 2 -3.82 -3.90 -81.21
C ARG A 2 -4.17 -3.17 -79.94
N SER A 3 -5.11 -3.72 -79.13
CA SER A 3 -5.47 -3.22 -77.83
C SER A 3 -4.45 -3.71 -76.82
N ALA A 4 -3.73 -2.83 -76.13
CA ALA A 4 -2.88 -3.13 -75.01
C ALA A 4 -3.73 -3.01 -73.73
N ALA A 5 -3.89 -4.11 -73.04
CA ALA A 5 -4.49 -4.14 -71.72
C ALA A 5 -3.42 -3.78 -70.66
N LEU A 6 -3.58 -2.65 -70.00
CA LEU A 6 -2.79 -2.31 -68.79
C LEU A 6 -3.33 -3.09 -67.59
N LEU A 7 -2.51 -4.01 -67.07
CA LEU A 7 -2.72 -4.60 -65.73
C LEU A 7 -2.25 -3.62 -64.68
N PHE A 8 -3.18 -3.07 -63.90
CA PHE A 8 -2.87 -2.37 -62.66
C PHE A 8 -2.62 -3.43 -61.57
N LEU A 9 -1.37 -3.67 -61.20
CA LEU A 9 -1.02 -4.36 -59.97
C LEU A 9 -1.28 -3.41 -58.81
N ALA A 10 -2.37 -3.62 -58.09
CA ALA A 10 -2.58 -3.03 -56.78
C ALA A 10 -1.61 -3.70 -55.78
N ALA A 11 -0.57 -3.02 -55.39
CA ALA A 11 0.27 -3.41 -54.28
C ALA A 11 -0.57 -3.30 -52.97
N VAL A 12 -1.11 -4.41 -52.53
CA VAL A 12 -1.68 -4.51 -51.18
C VAL A 12 -0.49 -4.48 -50.20
N SER A 13 -0.21 -3.31 -49.66
CA SER A 13 0.70 -3.18 -48.51
C SER A 13 0.07 -3.96 -47.36
N LEU A 14 0.55 -5.16 -47.09
CA LEU A 14 0.33 -5.84 -45.84
C LEU A 14 0.96 -4.98 -44.75
N TYR A 15 0.19 -4.09 -44.16
CA TYR A 15 0.57 -3.45 -42.90
C TYR A 15 0.66 -4.58 -41.87
N ALA A 16 1.87 -4.91 -41.43
CA ALA A 16 2.06 -5.76 -40.26
C ALA A 16 1.30 -5.11 -39.11
N GLN A 17 0.31 -5.80 -38.59
CA GLN A 17 -0.50 -5.30 -37.50
C GLN A 17 0.44 -4.94 -36.33
N SER A 18 0.32 -3.74 -35.76
CA SER A 18 1.13 -3.33 -34.63
C SER A 18 0.96 -4.34 -33.49
N PRO A 19 2.03 -4.76 -32.81
CA PRO A 19 1.95 -5.73 -31.72
C PRO A 19 1.01 -5.32 -30.58
N CYS A 20 0.69 -4.02 -30.47
CA CYS A 20 -0.26 -3.47 -29.48
C CYS A 20 -1.66 -3.18 -30.06
N ALA A 21 -1.94 -3.54 -31.32
CA ALA A 21 -3.26 -3.31 -31.92
C ALA A 21 -4.35 -4.12 -31.20
N ASN A 22 -5.47 -3.44 -30.89
CA ASN A 22 -6.60 -3.97 -30.14
C ASN A 22 -6.28 -4.41 -28.69
N THR A 23 -5.16 -3.96 -28.12
CA THR A 23 -4.90 -4.16 -26.70
C THR A 23 -5.95 -3.41 -25.89
N PRO A 24 -6.66 -4.06 -24.96
CA PRO A 24 -7.60 -3.37 -24.09
C PRO A 24 -6.88 -2.33 -23.22
N ALA A 25 -7.51 -1.20 -22.95
CA ALA A 25 -6.99 -0.22 -22.01
C ALA A 25 -6.68 -0.91 -20.67
N TYR A 26 -5.57 -0.51 -20.02
CA TYR A 26 -5.03 -1.09 -18.78
C TYR A 26 -4.56 -2.55 -18.88
N SER A 27 -4.38 -3.05 -20.10
CA SER A 27 -3.73 -4.34 -20.35
C SER A 27 -2.37 -4.11 -21.02
N SER A 28 -1.37 -4.89 -20.64
CA SER A 28 -0.02 -4.73 -21.17
C SER A 28 0.16 -5.39 -22.53
N CYS A 29 0.91 -4.75 -23.41
CA CYS A 29 1.42 -5.29 -24.67
C CYS A 29 2.92 -5.08 -24.82
N ASP A 30 3.58 -5.92 -25.62
CA ASP A 30 5.02 -5.91 -25.79
C ASP A 30 5.41 -5.51 -27.23
N ILE A 31 6.22 -4.48 -27.39
CA ILE A 31 6.83 -4.06 -28.66
C ILE A 31 8.27 -4.56 -28.66
N VAL A 32 8.57 -5.50 -29.57
CA VAL A 32 9.87 -6.18 -29.63
C VAL A 32 10.80 -5.49 -30.62
N PHE A 33 12.05 -5.32 -30.20
CA PHE A 33 13.15 -4.78 -31.00
C PHE A 33 14.28 -5.80 -31.05
N GLU A 34 14.71 -6.17 -32.26
CA GLU A 34 15.82 -7.10 -32.44
C GLU A 34 17.14 -6.30 -32.57
N LEU A 35 18.08 -6.56 -31.65
CA LEU A 35 19.38 -5.92 -31.62
C LEU A 35 20.24 -6.35 -32.82
N PRO A 36 21.00 -5.44 -33.42
CA PRO A 36 21.98 -5.79 -34.43
C PRO A 36 23.08 -6.70 -33.84
N ALA A 37 23.73 -7.48 -34.69
CA ALA A 37 24.84 -8.32 -34.27
C ALA A 37 25.99 -7.48 -33.67
N GLY A 38 26.65 -8.03 -32.65
CA GLY A 38 27.81 -7.40 -32.01
C GLY A 38 27.49 -6.56 -30.76
N GLN A 39 26.25 -6.47 -30.34
CA GLN A 39 25.89 -5.85 -29.05
C GLN A 39 26.28 -6.78 -27.90
N SER A 40 27.22 -6.34 -27.06
CA SER A 40 27.62 -7.06 -25.85
C SER A 40 26.89 -6.48 -24.64
N ASP A 41 26.44 -7.35 -23.73
CA ASP A 41 25.80 -7.01 -22.48
C ASP A 41 24.66 -5.97 -22.63
N PRO A 42 23.57 -6.28 -23.36
CA PRO A 42 22.51 -5.31 -23.66
C PRO A 42 21.82 -4.76 -22.40
N TYR A 43 21.81 -5.50 -21.29
CA TYR A 43 21.28 -5.01 -20.03
C TYR A 43 21.97 -3.73 -19.54
N LYS A 44 23.31 -3.62 -19.74
CA LYS A 44 24.11 -2.46 -19.33
C LYS A 44 24.26 -1.40 -20.42
N THR A 45 24.36 -1.84 -21.67
CA THR A 45 24.86 -0.98 -22.75
C THR A 45 23.76 -0.39 -23.61
N VAL A 46 22.56 -0.98 -23.62
CA VAL A 46 21.46 -0.50 -24.45
C VAL A 46 20.52 0.40 -23.66
N ASP A 47 20.43 1.65 -24.09
CA ASP A 47 19.39 2.56 -23.66
C ASP A 47 18.27 2.55 -24.71
N LEU A 48 17.06 2.22 -24.26
CA LEU A 48 15.86 2.14 -25.08
C LEU A 48 14.69 2.69 -24.27
N ARG A 49 13.92 3.59 -24.89
CA ARG A 49 12.67 4.13 -24.35
C ARG A 49 11.73 4.54 -25.48
N ALA A 50 10.45 4.62 -25.18
CA ALA A 50 9.49 5.25 -26.07
C ALA A 50 8.60 6.23 -25.33
N GLU A 51 8.25 7.31 -26.02
CA GLU A 51 7.22 8.25 -25.61
C GLU A 51 5.94 7.90 -26.36
N PHE A 52 4.90 7.55 -25.60
CA PHE A 52 3.57 7.22 -26.11
C PHE A 52 2.64 8.40 -25.93
N ARG A 53 1.97 8.80 -26.99
CA ARG A 53 1.00 9.88 -26.99
C ARG A 53 -0.41 9.32 -27.10
N SER A 54 -1.23 9.64 -26.12
CA SER A 54 -2.61 9.16 -26.02
C SER A 54 -3.57 9.92 -26.95
N PRO A 55 -4.78 9.39 -27.22
CA PRO A 55 -5.85 10.09 -27.94
C PRO A 55 -6.16 11.48 -27.38
N ARG A 56 -6.01 11.67 -26.05
CA ARG A 56 -6.18 12.97 -25.37
C ARG A 56 -4.88 13.76 -25.22
N HIS A 57 -3.85 13.41 -26.00
CA HIS A 57 -2.56 14.10 -26.07
C HIS A 57 -1.73 14.08 -24.77
N ARG A 58 -1.96 13.11 -23.89
CA ARG A 58 -1.06 12.84 -22.75
C ARG A 58 0.14 12.05 -23.24
N THR A 59 1.31 12.37 -22.71
CA THR A 59 2.54 11.64 -23.01
C THR A 59 2.94 10.76 -21.86
N LEU A 60 3.19 9.47 -22.13
CA LEU A 60 3.73 8.49 -21.19
C LEU A 60 5.08 8.00 -21.71
N ALA A 61 6.12 8.11 -20.91
CA ALA A 61 7.47 7.67 -21.27
C ALA A 61 7.76 6.30 -20.63
N MET A 62 7.96 5.27 -21.45
CA MET A 62 8.27 3.92 -20.99
C MET A 62 9.71 3.53 -21.32
N PRO A 63 10.51 3.10 -20.34
CA PRO A 63 11.79 2.46 -20.62
C PRO A 63 11.59 1.07 -21.21
N GLY A 64 12.55 0.66 -22.04
CA GLY A 64 12.66 -0.72 -22.50
C GLY A 64 13.55 -1.55 -21.60
N PHE A 65 13.42 -2.88 -21.72
CA PHE A 65 14.23 -3.86 -21.00
C PHE A 65 14.78 -4.94 -21.91
N TRP A 66 15.92 -5.48 -21.53
CA TRP A 66 16.49 -6.65 -22.19
C TRP A 66 15.74 -7.92 -21.78
N ALA A 67 15.27 -8.69 -22.78
CA ALA A 67 14.50 -9.92 -22.58
C ALA A 67 15.31 -11.19 -22.89
N GLY A 68 16.61 -11.06 -23.17
CA GLY A 68 17.52 -12.16 -23.49
C GLY A 68 17.94 -12.20 -24.96
N GLY A 69 19.11 -12.80 -25.22
CA GLY A 69 19.68 -12.86 -26.56
C GLY A 69 19.80 -11.47 -27.17
N ASN A 70 19.27 -11.31 -28.39
CA ASN A 70 19.23 -10.05 -29.13
C ASN A 70 17.90 -9.28 -28.94
N ARG A 71 17.06 -9.61 -27.95
CA ARG A 71 15.72 -9.01 -27.81
C ARG A 71 15.68 -7.94 -26.73
N MET A 72 15.26 -6.74 -27.15
CA MET A 72 14.78 -5.66 -26.29
C MET A 72 13.28 -5.54 -26.41
N ILE A 73 12.60 -5.21 -25.33
CA ILE A 73 11.14 -5.05 -25.27
C ILE A 73 10.80 -3.69 -24.63
N ILE A 74 9.87 -2.99 -25.24
CA ILE A 74 9.10 -1.93 -24.57
C ILE A 74 7.73 -2.51 -24.29
N ARG A 75 7.44 -2.69 -23.00
CA ARG A 75 6.11 -3.11 -22.53
C ARG A 75 5.31 -1.85 -22.23
N PHE A 76 4.06 -1.82 -22.64
CA PHE A 76 3.20 -0.65 -22.49
C PHE A 76 1.77 -1.07 -22.17
N ALA A 77 1.06 -0.27 -21.38
CA ALA A 77 -0.38 -0.40 -21.17
C ALA A 77 -1.06 0.91 -21.58
N PRO A 78 -1.89 0.91 -22.63
CA PRO A 78 -2.67 2.10 -22.97
C PRO A 78 -3.65 2.41 -21.83
N THR A 79 -3.75 3.68 -21.42
CA THR A 79 -4.64 4.08 -20.31
C THR A 79 -6.00 4.58 -20.80
N GLU A 80 -6.27 4.55 -22.09
CA GLU A 80 -7.55 4.89 -22.71
C GLU A 80 -7.69 4.21 -24.07
N ALA A 81 -8.92 3.99 -24.50
CA ALA A 81 -9.22 3.47 -25.83
C ALA A 81 -9.00 4.54 -26.90
N GLY A 82 -8.65 4.12 -28.12
CA GLY A 82 -8.43 5.00 -29.27
C GLY A 82 -7.01 4.94 -29.81
N ASP A 83 -6.66 5.90 -30.65
CA ASP A 83 -5.41 5.90 -31.40
C ASP A 83 -4.25 6.45 -30.58
N TRP A 84 -3.22 5.64 -30.45
CA TRP A 84 -1.95 5.95 -29.82
C TRP A 84 -0.86 6.02 -30.85
N ASP A 85 0.03 6.99 -30.73
CA ASP A 85 1.30 7.03 -31.43
C ASP A 85 2.48 6.94 -30.47
N TYR A 86 3.63 6.48 -30.96
CA TYR A 86 4.84 6.44 -30.14
C TYR A 86 6.08 6.77 -30.96
N ARG A 87 7.07 7.32 -30.26
CA ARG A 87 8.41 7.57 -30.79
C ARG A 87 9.46 6.97 -29.89
N VAL A 88 10.38 6.23 -30.50
CA VAL A 88 11.50 5.56 -29.82
C VAL A 88 12.71 6.48 -29.76
N THR A 89 13.39 6.46 -28.62
CA THR A 89 14.73 7.04 -28.43
C THR A 89 15.66 5.93 -27.97
N SER A 90 16.84 5.82 -28.58
CA SER A 90 17.82 4.79 -28.23
C SER A 90 19.25 5.23 -28.59
N ASN A 91 20.23 4.65 -27.88
CA ASN A 91 21.63 4.73 -28.30
C ASN A 91 21.98 3.70 -29.38
N VAL A 92 21.05 2.80 -29.73
CA VAL A 92 21.16 1.88 -30.86
C VAL A 92 20.56 2.58 -32.10
N LYS A 93 21.39 2.90 -33.11
CA LYS A 93 21.02 3.68 -34.27
C LYS A 93 19.80 3.12 -35.03
N GLU A 94 19.69 1.79 -35.08
CA GLU A 94 18.61 1.10 -35.79
C GLU A 94 17.26 1.23 -35.07
N PHE A 95 17.26 1.65 -33.79
CA PHE A 95 16.03 1.87 -33.00
C PHE A 95 15.68 3.34 -32.87
N ASP A 96 16.70 4.20 -32.86
CA ASP A 96 16.51 5.63 -32.62
C ASP A 96 15.63 6.30 -33.68
N GLY A 97 14.69 7.10 -33.24
CA GLY A 97 13.76 7.81 -34.12
C GLY A 97 12.64 6.96 -34.72
N LYS A 98 12.57 5.64 -34.45
CA LYS A 98 11.44 4.84 -34.93
C LYS A 98 10.14 5.37 -34.37
N ILE A 99 9.12 5.40 -35.21
CA ILE A 99 7.76 5.78 -34.89
C ILE A 99 6.81 4.62 -35.17
N GLY A 100 5.71 4.57 -34.44
CA GLY A 100 4.64 3.63 -34.70
C GLY A 100 3.33 4.14 -34.12
N ASN A 101 2.27 3.46 -34.48
CA ASN A 101 0.93 3.72 -33.95
C ASN A 101 0.15 2.42 -33.76
N PHE A 102 -0.87 2.48 -32.95
CA PHE A 102 -1.84 1.40 -32.75
C PHE A 102 -3.14 1.97 -32.19
N THR A 103 -4.23 1.24 -32.39
CA THR A 103 -5.51 1.57 -31.77
C THR A 103 -5.74 0.64 -30.59
N ALA A 104 -5.90 1.21 -29.39
CA ALA A 104 -6.25 0.48 -28.18
C ALA A 104 -7.76 0.23 -28.09
N ALA A 105 -8.16 -0.96 -27.64
CA ALA A 105 -9.56 -1.30 -27.45
C ALA A 105 -10.10 -0.74 -26.12
N ALA A 106 -11.42 -0.50 -26.08
CA ALA A 106 -12.10 -0.21 -24.83
C ALA A 106 -11.99 -1.41 -23.86
N SER A 107 -11.99 -1.10 -22.55
CA SER A 107 -11.89 -2.08 -21.48
C SER A 107 -12.96 -1.83 -20.42
N GLN A 108 -13.30 -2.88 -19.68
CA GLN A 108 -14.10 -2.77 -18.45
C GLN A 108 -13.21 -2.60 -17.20
N SER A 109 -11.89 -2.50 -17.38
CA SER A 109 -10.97 -2.26 -16.28
C SER A 109 -11.25 -0.91 -15.63
N PRO A 110 -11.33 -0.82 -14.30
CA PRO A 110 -11.45 0.46 -13.59
C PRO A 110 -10.14 1.26 -13.60
N GLY A 111 -9.10 0.75 -14.25
CA GLY A 111 -7.79 1.36 -14.31
C GLY A 111 -6.83 0.89 -13.21
N PHE A 112 -5.71 1.59 -13.06
CA PHE A 112 -4.77 1.36 -11.97
C PHE A 112 -5.30 1.98 -10.67
N ILE A 113 -4.85 1.46 -9.53
CA ILE A 113 -5.23 2.05 -8.24
C ILE A 113 -4.37 3.29 -7.94
N ARG A 114 -4.94 4.19 -7.15
CA ARG A 114 -4.29 5.39 -6.64
C ARG A 114 -4.75 5.69 -5.23
N ALA A 115 -3.93 6.40 -4.46
CA ALA A 115 -4.38 7.04 -3.24
C ALA A 115 -5.44 8.10 -3.58
N ALA A 116 -6.49 8.17 -2.80
CA ALA A 116 -7.60 9.10 -3.00
C ALA A 116 -8.27 9.44 -1.66
N ASN A 117 -9.07 10.49 -1.63
CA ASN A 117 -9.86 10.89 -0.47
C ASN A 117 -9.08 10.76 0.86
N VAL A 118 -7.91 11.36 0.91
CA VAL A 118 -6.98 11.40 2.03
C VAL A 118 -6.49 10.01 2.45
N HIS A 119 -7.32 9.18 3.08
CA HIS A 119 -6.94 7.88 3.68
C HIS A 119 -7.44 6.68 2.87
N HIS A 120 -8.06 6.91 1.72
CA HIS A 120 -8.73 5.85 0.96
C HIS A 120 -8.13 5.65 -0.43
N TRP A 121 -8.66 4.64 -1.13
CA TRP A 121 -8.18 4.19 -2.43
C TRP A 121 -9.25 4.35 -3.50
N ALA A 122 -8.81 4.68 -4.71
CA ALA A 122 -9.67 4.67 -5.90
C ALA A 122 -8.91 4.11 -7.10
N TYR A 123 -9.66 3.81 -8.14
CA TYR A 123 -9.11 3.54 -9.45
C TYR A 123 -8.91 4.83 -10.25
N THR A 124 -8.08 4.77 -11.29
CA THR A 124 -7.78 5.92 -12.15
C THR A 124 -8.91 6.25 -13.12
N GLU A 125 -9.70 5.26 -13.51
CA GLU A 125 -10.84 5.46 -14.40
C GLU A 125 -12.12 5.79 -13.63
N LYS A 126 -12.93 6.63 -14.26
CA LYS A 126 -14.27 6.95 -13.79
C LYS A 126 -15.27 5.94 -14.34
N ASP A 127 -16.38 5.76 -13.63
CA ASP A 127 -17.49 4.94 -14.13
C ASP A 127 -18.21 5.61 -15.32
N ALA A 128 -19.18 4.92 -15.90
CA ALA A 128 -19.96 5.43 -17.03
C ALA A 128 -20.73 6.74 -16.75
N ARG A 129 -20.88 7.10 -15.48
CA ARG A 129 -21.53 8.35 -15.03
C ARG A 129 -20.51 9.47 -14.78
N GLY A 130 -19.22 9.21 -14.96
CA GLY A 130 -18.13 10.16 -14.67
C GLY A 130 -17.77 10.25 -13.18
N LEU A 131 -18.17 9.25 -12.37
CA LEU A 131 -17.85 9.18 -10.95
C LEU A 131 -16.59 8.38 -10.72
N ASP A 132 -15.80 8.76 -9.71
CA ASP A 132 -14.66 8.00 -9.26
C ASP A 132 -15.10 6.62 -8.75
N GLN A 133 -14.27 5.61 -8.99
CA GLN A 133 -14.51 4.24 -8.55
C GLN A 133 -13.63 3.95 -7.34
N ALA A 134 -14.24 3.73 -6.18
CA ALA A 134 -13.53 3.39 -4.97
C ALA A 134 -12.92 1.98 -5.06
N HIS A 135 -11.77 1.79 -4.41
CA HIS A 135 -11.11 0.50 -4.30
C HIS A 135 -11.03 0.07 -2.83
N LEU A 136 -11.61 -1.07 -2.51
CA LEU A 136 -11.52 -1.69 -1.18
C LEU A 136 -10.27 -2.58 -1.14
N TRP A 137 -9.23 -2.11 -0.46
CA TRP A 137 -7.99 -2.85 -0.30
C TRP A 137 -8.17 -3.99 0.70
N MET A 138 -8.01 -5.22 0.26
CA MET A 138 -7.90 -6.41 1.10
C MET A 138 -6.75 -7.27 0.61
N GLY A 139 -5.64 -7.31 1.37
CA GLY A 139 -4.41 -7.97 0.99
C GLY A 139 -4.23 -9.36 1.59
N ALA A 140 -3.45 -10.18 0.91
CA ALA A 140 -2.85 -11.40 1.45
C ALA A 140 -1.34 -11.36 1.25
N THR A 141 -0.57 -11.97 2.16
CA THR A 141 0.89 -12.09 2.04
C THR A 141 1.29 -13.50 1.63
N ASP A 142 2.06 -13.59 0.56
CA ASP A 142 2.81 -14.78 0.16
C ASP A 142 4.21 -14.37 -0.30
N MET A 143 5.14 -14.33 0.64
CA MET A 143 6.52 -13.88 0.37
C MET A 143 7.29 -14.78 -0.60
N ARG A 144 6.80 -15.99 -0.86
CA ARG A 144 7.42 -16.96 -1.77
C ARG A 144 6.79 -17.00 -3.15
N PHE A 145 5.76 -16.20 -3.40
CA PHE A 145 4.97 -16.23 -4.65
C PHE A 145 5.85 -16.21 -5.92
N SER A 146 7.04 -15.60 -5.86
CA SER A 146 7.93 -15.46 -7.02
C SER A 146 8.75 -16.74 -7.34
N VAL A 147 8.89 -17.67 -6.38
CA VAL A 147 9.78 -18.85 -6.50
C VAL A 147 9.11 -20.19 -6.18
N GLU A 148 7.99 -20.21 -5.50
CA GLU A 148 7.27 -21.44 -5.15
C GLU A 148 6.87 -22.29 -6.36
N ASP A 149 6.33 -23.47 -6.13
CA ASP A 149 5.81 -24.33 -7.20
C ASP A 149 4.63 -23.65 -7.93
N ASP A 150 4.51 -23.88 -9.24
CA ASP A 150 3.48 -23.23 -10.05
C ASP A 150 2.06 -23.71 -9.72
N ALA A 151 1.90 -24.97 -9.30
CA ALA A 151 0.60 -25.49 -8.88
C ALA A 151 0.19 -24.91 -7.52
N GLU A 152 1.11 -24.79 -6.57
CA GLU A 152 0.90 -24.14 -5.26
C GLU A 152 0.51 -22.67 -5.45
N PHE A 153 1.27 -21.93 -6.26
CA PHE A 153 0.98 -20.54 -6.59
C PHE A 153 -0.42 -20.35 -7.18
N ARG A 154 -0.77 -21.16 -8.21
CA ARG A 154 -2.09 -21.05 -8.86
C ARG A 154 -3.22 -21.39 -7.91
N ALA A 155 -3.09 -22.46 -7.12
CA ALA A 155 -4.09 -22.85 -6.14
C ALA A 155 -4.31 -21.75 -5.09
N MET A 156 -3.24 -21.10 -4.63
CA MET A 156 -3.32 -19.97 -3.71
C MET A 156 -3.99 -18.76 -4.38
N ALA A 157 -3.56 -18.36 -5.57
CA ALA A 157 -4.13 -17.23 -6.28
C ALA A 157 -5.63 -17.42 -6.59
N ASP A 158 -6.04 -18.61 -7.01
CA ASP A 158 -7.44 -18.94 -7.27
C ASP A 158 -8.28 -18.91 -5.98
N ALA A 159 -7.74 -19.42 -4.89
CA ALA A 159 -8.42 -19.37 -3.59
C ALA A 159 -8.58 -17.91 -3.11
N ARG A 160 -7.54 -17.09 -3.19
CA ARG A 160 -7.61 -15.68 -2.80
C ARG A 160 -8.58 -14.89 -3.67
N ALA A 161 -8.62 -15.15 -4.99
CA ALA A 161 -9.61 -14.54 -5.88
C ALA A 161 -11.04 -14.92 -5.48
N SER A 162 -11.30 -16.21 -5.19
CA SER A 162 -12.62 -16.67 -4.74
C SER A 162 -13.04 -16.09 -3.39
N GLN A 163 -12.08 -15.75 -2.54
CA GLN A 163 -12.26 -15.09 -1.24
C GLN A 163 -12.29 -13.57 -1.33
N LYS A 164 -12.26 -13.00 -2.56
CA LYS A 164 -12.36 -11.56 -2.85
C LYS A 164 -11.15 -10.74 -2.42
N PHE A 165 -9.98 -11.36 -2.22
CA PHE A 165 -8.76 -10.61 -2.02
C PHE A 165 -8.42 -9.80 -3.25
N THR A 166 -8.07 -8.52 -3.03
CA THR A 166 -7.76 -7.56 -4.10
C THR A 166 -6.25 -7.37 -4.27
N HIS A 167 -5.46 -7.78 -3.29
CA HIS A 167 -4.01 -7.65 -3.29
C HIS A 167 -3.31 -8.94 -2.87
N LEU A 168 -2.17 -9.22 -3.50
CA LEU A 168 -1.21 -10.23 -3.05
C LEU A 168 0.17 -9.59 -2.88
N ARG A 169 0.62 -9.53 -1.63
CA ARG A 169 1.94 -9.04 -1.24
C ARG A 169 2.95 -10.17 -1.33
N GLY A 170 4.02 -9.96 -2.09
CA GLY A 170 5.07 -10.95 -2.23
C GLY A 170 6.43 -10.36 -2.53
N MET A 171 7.50 -11.12 -2.18
CA MET A 171 8.87 -10.67 -2.29
C MET A 171 9.50 -11.10 -3.62
N LEU A 172 10.30 -10.21 -4.20
CA LEU A 172 11.22 -10.56 -5.26
C LEU A 172 12.40 -11.34 -4.64
N ASP A 173 12.58 -12.58 -5.09
CA ASP A 173 13.63 -13.43 -4.56
C ASP A 173 15.02 -13.00 -5.02
N ALA A 174 16.03 -13.22 -4.19
CA ALA A 174 17.41 -12.86 -4.50
C ALA A 174 17.94 -13.54 -5.77
N SER A 175 17.36 -14.67 -6.22
CA SER A 175 17.70 -15.35 -7.46
C SER A 175 17.29 -14.60 -8.74
N MET A 176 16.58 -13.46 -8.60
CA MET A 176 16.27 -12.55 -9.73
C MET A 176 17.52 -12.04 -10.45
N PHE A 177 18.66 -12.00 -9.76
CA PHE A 177 19.96 -11.68 -10.32
C PHE A 177 21.00 -12.70 -9.87
N SER A 178 21.74 -13.28 -10.81
CA SER A 178 22.84 -14.21 -10.51
C SER A 178 24.09 -13.49 -9.98
N ALA A 179 24.26 -12.22 -10.34
CA ALA A 179 25.27 -11.28 -9.86
C ALA A 179 24.73 -9.86 -10.06
N PRO A 180 25.33 -8.81 -9.45
CA PRO A 180 25.00 -7.43 -9.79
C PRO A 180 25.02 -7.21 -11.32
N ASP A 181 23.97 -6.61 -11.87
CA ASP A 181 23.80 -6.38 -13.32
C ASP A 181 23.68 -7.65 -14.20
N ALA A 182 23.37 -8.81 -13.62
CA ALA A 182 23.18 -10.06 -14.36
C ALA A 182 21.77 -10.65 -14.11
N PRO A 183 20.71 -10.13 -14.77
CA PRO A 183 19.34 -10.57 -14.54
C PRO A 183 19.14 -12.03 -14.93
N ASN A 184 18.46 -12.80 -14.07
CA ASN A 184 18.05 -14.17 -14.32
C ASN A 184 16.77 -14.17 -15.17
N LEU A 185 16.92 -14.35 -16.46
CA LEU A 185 15.82 -14.25 -17.41
C LEU A 185 14.71 -15.27 -17.16
N ALA A 186 15.08 -16.50 -16.76
CA ALA A 186 14.09 -17.54 -16.47
C ALA A 186 13.23 -17.16 -15.26
N TYR A 187 13.85 -16.59 -14.22
CA TYR A 187 13.13 -16.04 -13.08
C TYR A 187 12.14 -14.94 -13.51
N PHE A 188 12.60 -13.96 -14.29
CA PHE A 188 11.75 -12.86 -14.73
C PHE A 188 10.63 -13.28 -15.68
N GLN A 189 10.83 -14.29 -16.53
CA GLN A 189 9.75 -14.86 -17.34
C GLN A 189 8.68 -15.50 -16.47
N LYS A 190 9.09 -16.31 -15.48
CA LYS A 190 8.16 -16.92 -14.53
C LYS A 190 7.40 -15.86 -13.73
N LEU A 191 8.07 -14.82 -13.28
CA LEU A 191 7.44 -13.72 -12.54
C LEU A 191 6.45 -12.92 -13.41
N ASP A 192 6.79 -12.65 -14.69
CA ASP A 192 5.87 -12.03 -15.65
C ASP A 192 4.56 -12.82 -15.75
N ASP A 193 4.64 -14.14 -15.90
CA ASP A 193 3.46 -15.02 -16.03
C ASP A 193 2.63 -15.03 -14.75
N ARG A 194 3.27 -15.03 -13.58
CA ARG A 194 2.60 -14.98 -12.27
C ARG A 194 1.87 -13.68 -12.04
N ILE A 195 2.48 -12.54 -12.33
CA ILE A 195 1.82 -11.24 -12.19
C ILE A 195 0.65 -11.13 -13.17
N ARG A 196 0.82 -11.57 -14.42
CA ARG A 196 -0.30 -11.63 -15.38
C ARG A 196 -1.45 -12.52 -14.87
N TYR A 197 -1.11 -13.66 -14.26
CA TYR A 197 -2.12 -14.56 -13.70
C TYR A 197 -2.89 -13.90 -12.56
N LEU A 198 -2.21 -13.26 -11.61
CA LEU A 198 -2.86 -12.50 -10.54
C LEU A 198 -3.77 -11.41 -11.11
N ASN A 199 -3.27 -10.60 -12.04
CA ASN A 199 -4.05 -9.53 -12.67
C ASN A 199 -5.27 -10.07 -13.43
N SER A 200 -5.17 -11.24 -14.06
CA SER A 200 -6.32 -11.89 -14.72
C SER A 200 -7.41 -12.33 -13.75
N LYS A 201 -7.08 -12.47 -12.45
CA LYS A 201 -8.01 -12.76 -11.36
C LYS A 201 -8.50 -11.50 -10.65
N GLY A 202 -8.10 -10.30 -11.09
CA GLY A 202 -8.41 -9.04 -10.44
C GLY A 202 -7.55 -8.74 -9.20
N ILE A 203 -6.47 -9.49 -8.99
CA ILE A 203 -5.54 -9.31 -7.87
C ILE A 203 -4.35 -8.46 -8.31
N ILE A 204 -4.08 -7.42 -7.56
CA ILE A 204 -2.92 -6.53 -7.73
C ILE A 204 -1.71 -7.17 -7.03
N ALA A 205 -0.54 -7.17 -7.68
CA ALA A 205 0.67 -7.71 -7.09
C ALA A 205 1.44 -6.61 -6.34
N ASP A 206 1.59 -6.76 -5.02
CA ASP A 206 2.37 -5.85 -4.19
C ASP A 206 3.81 -6.34 -4.11
N LEU A 207 4.71 -5.70 -4.87
CA LEU A 207 6.07 -6.17 -5.10
C LEU A 207 7.03 -5.63 -4.04
N VAL A 208 7.49 -6.49 -3.13
CA VAL A 208 8.54 -6.18 -2.15
C VAL A 208 9.90 -6.44 -2.80
N LEU A 209 10.76 -5.40 -2.91
CA LEU A 209 12.02 -5.50 -3.67
C LEU A 209 13.08 -6.33 -2.96
N ALA A 210 13.12 -6.35 -1.64
CA ALA A 210 14.07 -7.11 -0.84
C ALA A 210 13.60 -7.28 0.62
N PRO A 211 14.15 -8.20 1.40
CA PRO A 211 13.79 -8.34 2.81
C PRO A 211 14.25 -7.14 3.68
N ASP A 212 15.43 -6.59 3.40
CA ASP A 212 16.02 -5.48 4.14
C ASP A 212 16.97 -4.62 3.28
N GLY A 213 17.52 -3.56 3.86
CA GLY A 213 18.42 -2.65 3.16
C GLY A 213 19.72 -3.29 2.72
N ALA A 214 20.26 -4.25 3.48
CA ALA A 214 21.49 -4.93 3.12
C ALA A 214 21.30 -5.85 1.91
N ALA A 215 20.17 -6.54 1.85
CA ALA A 215 19.79 -7.35 0.69
C ALA A 215 19.53 -6.48 -0.54
N LEU A 216 18.83 -5.36 -0.38
CA LEU A 216 18.59 -4.41 -1.46
C LEU A 216 19.89 -3.82 -2.01
N ALA A 217 20.85 -3.50 -1.14
CA ALA A 217 22.15 -2.94 -1.52
C ALA A 217 22.97 -3.87 -2.42
N ARG A 218 22.73 -5.18 -2.42
CA ARG A 218 23.39 -6.12 -3.33
C ARG A 218 23.11 -5.82 -4.80
N PHE A 219 21.92 -5.30 -5.11
CA PHE A 219 21.46 -4.99 -6.47
C PHE A 219 21.42 -3.48 -6.74
N ALA A 220 21.31 -2.68 -5.70
CA ALA A 220 21.07 -1.25 -5.76
C ALA A 220 22.09 -0.42 -4.93
N GLY A 221 23.26 -0.99 -4.57
CA GLY A 221 24.26 -0.33 -3.72
C GLY A 221 24.96 0.84 -4.42
N VAL A 222 25.40 0.64 -5.65
CA VAL A 222 26.06 1.67 -6.48
C VAL A 222 25.01 2.41 -7.33
N TRP A 223 25.19 3.72 -7.51
CA TRP A 223 24.19 4.57 -8.20
C TRP A 223 23.77 4.04 -9.56
N ASP A 224 24.72 3.70 -10.44
CA ASP A 224 24.40 3.22 -11.80
C ASP A 224 23.69 1.87 -11.79
N GLN A 225 24.08 0.96 -10.88
CA GLN A 225 23.39 -0.32 -10.69
C GLN A 225 21.98 -0.11 -10.16
N ARG A 226 21.81 0.78 -9.17
CA ARG A 226 20.52 1.15 -8.59
C ARG A 226 19.56 1.63 -9.66
N ARG A 227 20.01 2.58 -10.50
CA ARG A 227 19.18 3.12 -11.56
C ARG A 227 18.82 2.07 -12.61
N ARG A 228 19.77 1.19 -13.01
CA ARG A 228 19.50 0.08 -13.94
C ARG A 228 18.53 -0.93 -13.34
N PHE A 229 18.74 -1.34 -12.09
CA PHE A 229 17.88 -2.28 -11.38
C PHE A 229 16.43 -1.79 -11.32
N VAL A 230 16.22 -0.59 -10.80
CA VAL A 230 14.87 -0.02 -10.67
C VAL A 230 14.22 0.21 -12.03
N ARG A 231 14.97 0.74 -13.01
CA ARG A 231 14.50 0.93 -14.38
C ARG A 231 14.06 -0.39 -15.01
N TYR A 232 14.79 -1.47 -14.78
CA TYR A 232 14.47 -2.79 -15.33
C TYR A 232 13.16 -3.32 -14.76
N LEU A 233 12.92 -3.18 -13.45
CA LEU A 233 11.68 -3.57 -12.82
C LEU A 233 10.49 -2.75 -13.34
N ILE A 234 10.65 -1.43 -13.44
CA ILE A 234 9.61 -0.54 -13.97
C ILE A 234 9.27 -0.91 -15.42
N ALA A 235 10.29 -1.09 -16.28
CA ALA A 235 10.08 -1.44 -17.67
C ALA A 235 9.29 -2.75 -17.85
N ARG A 236 9.44 -3.70 -16.91
CA ARG A 236 8.71 -4.99 -16.94
C ARG A 236 7.34 -4.92 -16.31
N TYR A 237 7.19 -4.25 -15.18
CA TYR A 237 6.02 -4.43 -14.31
C TYR A 237 5.12 -3.20 -14.18
N ALA A 238 5.60 -1.97 -14.44
CA ALA A 238 4.73 -0.80 -14.39
C ALA A 238 3.52 -0.88 -15.36
N PRO A 239 3.59 -1.53 -16.55
CA PRO A 239 2.41 -1.75 -17.38
C PRO A 239 1.43 -2.82 -16.89
N MET A 240 1.60 -3.33 -15.67
CA MET A 240 0.74 -4.32 -15.02
C MET A 240 0.11 -3.72 -13.77
N HIS A 241 -0.90 -4.38 -13.20
CA HIS A 241 -1.49 -3.95 -11.93
C HIS A 241 -0.58 -4.38 -10.78
N VAL A 242 0.24 -3.43 -10.33
CA VAL A 242 1.21 -3.64 -9.25
C VAL A 242 1.20 -2.48 -8.25
N THR A 243 1.80 -2.70 -7.07
CA THR A 243 2.30 -1.64 -6.17
C THR A 243 3.77 -1.89 -5.86
N TRP A 244 4.46 -0.85 -5.42
CA TRP A 244 5.89 -0.95 -5.11
C TRP A 244 6.12 -0.88 -3.61
N GLN A 245 6.84 -1.86 -3.07
CA GLN A 245 7.29 -1.84 -1.68
C GLN A 245 8.81 -1.95 -1.65
N GLY A 246 9.47 -0.98 -1.01
CA GLY A 246 10.94 -0.92 -0.98
C GLY A 246 11.57 -2.16 -0.37
N VAL A 247 11.40 -2.36 0.93
CA VAL A 247 11.86 -3.58 1.62
C VAL A 247 10.78 -4.09 2.56
N GLU A 248 10.93 -5.34 3.04
CA GLU A 248 10.01 -5.89 4.03
C GLU A 248 10.15 -5.21 5.39
N TYR A 249 11.41 -4.97 5.84
CA TYR A 249 11.69 -4.30 7.11
C TYR A 249 12.80 -3.26 6.95
N PHE A 250 12.42 -1.99 6.86
CA PHE A 250 13.41 -0.92 6.66
C PHE A 250 14.28 -0.69 7.89
N GLU A 251 13.79 -1.09 9.07
CA GLU A 251 14.47 -0.90 10.35
C GLU A 251 15.63 -1.88 10.58
N ASP A 252 15.68 -2.99 9.86
CA ASP A 252 16.65 -4.06 10.13
C ASP A 252 18.10 -3.67 9.82
N THR A 253 18.33 -2.59 9.05
CA THR A 253 19.65 -2.04 8.80
C THR A 253 19.67 -0.51 8.84
N MET A 254 20.73 0.07 9.38
CA MET A 254 20.88 1.52 9.59
C MET A 254 20.82 2.37 8.30
N ASP A 255 21.36 1.84 7.21
CA ASP A 255 21.50 2.58 5.95
C ASP A 255 20.31 2.41 5.00
N THR A 256 19.27 1.74 5.45
CA THR A 256 18.10 1.45 4.60
C THR A 256 17.38 2.71 4.15
N ARG A 257 17.16 3.68 5.05
CA ARG A 257 16.39 4.88 4.70
C ARG A 257 17.01 5.71 3.58
N PRO A 258 18.31 6.07 3.59
CA PRO A 258 18.92 6.79 2.46
C PRO A 258 18.83 6.02 1.14
N LEU A 259 19.06 4.70 1.18
CA LEU A 259 18.93 3.83 0.02
C LEU A 259 17.49 3.81 -0.51
N LEU A 260 16.50 3.68 0.37
CA LEU A 260 15.08 3.70 0.01
C LEU A 260 14.64 5.03 -0.57
N LYS A 261 15.14 6.16 -0.04
CA LYS A 261 14.86 7.49 -0.58
C LYS A 261 15.29 7.59 -2.05
N GLU A 262 16.47 7.07 -2.38
CA GLU A 262 16.96 7.09 -3.75
C GLU A 262 16.22 6.07 -4.65
N VAL A 263 16.04 4.84 -4.20
CA VAL A 263 15.26 3.81 -4.93
C VAL A 263 13.83 4.28 -5.16
N GLY A 264 13.18 4.78 -4.12
CA GLY A 264 11.81 5.31 -4.19
C GLY A 264 11.71 6.56 -5.07
N GLY A 265 12.74 7.42 -5.06
CA GLY A 265 12.85 8.56 -5.96
C GLY A 265 12.88 8.15 -7.43
N ILE A 266 13.66 7.09 -7.76
CA ILE A 266 13.73 6.54 -9.12
C ILE A 266 12.39 5.88 -9.51
N LEU A 267 11.74 5.15 -8.60
CA LEU A 267 10.39 4.60 -8.83
C LEU A 267 9.40 5.71 -9.17
N LYS A 268 9.40 6.79 -8.37
CA LYS A 268 8.53 7.96 -8.59
C LYS A 268 8.81 8.67 -9.92
N GLU A 269 10.08 8.79 -10.31
CA GLU A 269 10.50 9.46 -11.55
C GLU A 269 10.12 8.65 -12.79
N LEU A 270 10.38 7.34 -12.78
CA LEU A 270 10.34 6.51 -13.98
C LEU A 270 9.03 5.75 -14.20
N ASP A 271 8.20 5.55 -13.18
CA ASP A 271 6.90 4.90 -13.32
C ASP A 271 5.86 5.88 -13.89
N PRO A 272 5.49 5.78 -15.17
CA PRO A 272 4.58 6.73 -15.80
C PRO A 272 3.12 6.58 -15.33
N TYR A 273 2.79 5.46 -14.74
CA TYR A 273 1.46 5.17 -14.22
C TYR A 273 1.29 5.60 -12.76
N GLN A 274 2.41 5.98 -12.09
CA GLN A 274 2.43 6.44 -10.70
C GLN A 274 1.77 5.46 -9.72
N HIS A 275 2.07 4.18 -9.85
CA HIS A 275 1.57 3.16 -8.94
C HIS A 275 1.88 3.50 -7.48
N PRO A 276 1.03 3.08 -6.53
CA PRO A 276 1.25 3.30 -5.11
C PRO A 276 2.60 2.72 -4.63
N ARG A 277 3.26 3.48 -3.73
CA ARG A 277 4.62 3.20 -3.25
C ARG A 277 4.68 3.30 -1.74
N THR A 278 5.35 2.33 -1.11
CA THR A 278 5.64 2.32 0.33
C THR A 278 6.91 1.53 0.64
N SER A 279 7.23 1.37 1.90
CA SER A 279 8.17 0.36 2.42
C SER A 279 7.52 -0.40 3.55
N GLY A 280 7.82 -1.68 3.65
CA GLY A 280 7.44 -2.48 4.79
C GLY A 280 8.25 -2.09 6.04
N THR A 281 7.75 -2.47 7.20
CA THR A 281 8.20 -2.03 8.51
C THR A 281 7.82 -3.06 9.57
N ARG A 282 8.53 -3.04 10.69
CA ARG A 282 8.14 -3.82 11.89
C ARG A 282 7.08 -3.12 12.74
N VAL A 283 6.98 -1.79 12.65
CA VAL A 283 6.00 -1.01 13.42
C VAL A 283 5.25 -0.05 12.52
N THR A 284 5.90 0.95 11.95
CA THR A 284 5.32 1.96 11.07
C THR A 284 6.33 2.49 10.07
N SER A 285 5.91 2.71 8.83
CA SER A 285 6.70 3.37 7.81
C SER A 285 6.40 4.87 7.69
N ALA A 286 5.48 5.40 8.47
CA ALA A 286 5.06 6.81 8.40
C ALA A 286 6.24 7.81 8.49
N PRO A 287 7.30 7.58 9.30
CA PRO A 287 8.47 8.46 9.31
C PRO A 287 9.21 8.59 7.97
N LEU A 288 9.02 7.68 7.03
CA LEU A 288 9.61 7.75 5.69
C LEU A 288 8.79 8.61 4.71
N LEU A 289 7.57 9.01 5.08
CA LEU A 289 6.72 9.88 4.23
C LEU A 289 7.39 11.22 3.93
N ASP A 290 8.16 11.75 4.88
CA ASP A 290 8.92 13.00 4.72
C ASP A 290 9.96 12.94 3.59
N ASP A 291 10.37 11.75 3.16
CA ASP A 291 11.28 11.57 2.02
C ASP A 291 10.60 11.82 0.66
N GLY A 292 9.27 11.94 0.64
CA GLY A 292 8.47 12.43 -0.48
C GLY A 292 8.34 11.47 -1.66
N TRP A 293 8.67 10.19 -1.50
CA TRP A 293 8.52 9.17 -2.54
C TRP A 293 7.35 8.21 -2.31
N MET A 294 6.96 7.99 -1.05
CA MET A 294 5.84 7.12 -0.68
C MET A 294 4.50 7.81 -0.93
N THR A 295 3.48 7.03 -1.20
CA THR A 295 2.09 7.46 -1.40
C THR A 295 1.13 6.90 -0.36
N PHE A 296 1.59 5.96 0.45
CA PHE A 296 0.84 5.38 1.58
C PHE A 296 1.80 4.90 2.66
N ALA A 297 1.32 4.83 3.89
CA ALA A 297 2.07 4.28 5.01
C ALA A 297 1.69 2.81 5.26
N ALA A 298 2.67 2.04 5.70
CA ALA A 298 2.51 0.64 6.07
C ALA A 298 2.69 0.44 7.57
N TYR A 299 1.98 -0.53 8.13
CA TYR A 299 2.14 -1.00 9.50
C TYR A 299 2.53 -2.47 9.54
N GLY A 300 3.47 -2.81 10.42
CA GLY A 300 3.86 -4.17 10.76
C GLY A 300 3.42 -4.57 12.17
N THR A 301 2.44 -3.87 12.74
CA THR A 301 1.94 -4.10 14.08
C THR A 301 0.42 -3.96 14.15
N SER A 302 -0.18 -4.67 15.09
CA SER A 302 -1.58 -4.48 15.48
C SER A 302 -1.75 -3.51 16.66
N ASP A 303 -0.69 -2.75 17.02
CA ASP A 303 -0.77 -1.76 18.10
C ASP A 303 -1.60 -0.55 17.67
N SER A 304 -2.82 -0.50 18.16
CA SER A 304 -3.78 0.55 17.84
C SER A 304 -3.39 1.95 18.35
N ASN A 305 -2.42 2.07 19.28
CA ASN A 305 -1.99 3.39 19.73
C ASN A 305 -1.20 4.11 18.64
N VAL A 306 -0.26 3.41 17.99
CA VAL A 306 0.53 3.96 16.88
C VAL A 306 -0.42 4.35 15.74
N ASN A 307 -1.27 3.43 15.35
CA ASN A 307 -2.13 3.57 14.18
C ASN A 307 -3.11 4.75 14.32
N ALA A 308 -3.81 4.84 15.44
CA ALA A 308 -4.77 5.91 15.67
C ALA A 308 -4.12 7.29 15.75
N ILE A 309 -2.91 7.40 16.31
CA ILE A 309 -2.19 8.67 16.38
C ILE A 309 -1.72 9.09 15.00
N GLU A 310 -1.09 8.19 14.23
CA GLU A 310 -0.57 8.51 12.90
C GLU A 310 -1.67 8.84 11.89
N HIS A 311 -2.83 8.19 12.00
CA HIS A 311 -3.99 8.52 11.18
C HIS A 311 -4.43 9.99 11.33
N GLN A 312 -4.21 10.59 12.50
CA GLN A 312 -4.48 12.01 12.74
C GLN A 312 -3.36 12.95 12.25
N LEU A 313 -2.18 12.41 11.91
CA LEU A 313 -1.00 13.19 11.54
C LEU A 313 -0.71 13.21 10.04
N TYR A 314 -1.16 12.23 9.28
CA TYR A 314 -0.77 12.05 7.88
C TYR A 314 -1.97 11.90 6.96
N SER A 315 -1.92 12.55 5.80
CA SER A 315 -2.97 12.54 4.77
C SER A 315 -2.66 11.53 3.68
N VAL A 316 -2.50 10.26 4.04
CA VAL A 316 -2.24 9.16 3.11
C VAL A 316 -3.02 7.91 3.54
N PRO A 317 -3.33 6.99 2.64
CA PRO A 317 -3.86 5.69 3.03
C PRO A 317 -2.89 4.92 3.94
N PHE A 318 -3.46 4.07 4.79
CA PHE A 318 -2.74 3.20 5.70
C PHE A 318 -3.04 1.74 5.40
N VAL A 319 -2.00 0.91 5.31
CA VAL A 319 -2.14 -0.53 5.08
C VAL A 319 -1.44 -1.29 6.20
N ASN A 320 -2.17 -2.13 6.91
CA ASN A 320 -1.57 -3.07 7.84
C ASN A 320 -1.05 -4.27 7.07
N LEU A 321 0.26 -4.45 7.02
CA LEU A 321 0.94 -5.53 6.29
C LEU A 321 1.04 -6.82 7.11
N ASP A 322 0.85 -6.74 8.43
CA ASP A 322 0.94 -7.87 9.35
C ASP A 322 -0.01 -7.70 10.54
N LEU A 323 -1.21 -8.25 10.41
CA LEU A 323 -2.18 -8.35 11.51
C LEU A 323 -1.75 -9.36 12.60
N GLY A 324 -0.56 -9.92 12.48
CA GLY A 324 -0.08 -11.03 13.29
C GLY A 324 -0.51 -12.38 12.72
N ALA A 325 0.31 -13.39 12.99
CA ALA A 325 0.08 -14.74 12.49
C ALA A 325 -1.30 -15.27 12.86
N GLU A 326 -1.98 -15.85 11.89
CA GLU A 326 -3.17 -16.64 12.17
C GLU A 326 -2.79 -17.87 12.99
N THR A 327 -3.39 -18.00 14.16
CA THR A 327 -3.23 -19.14 15.07
C THR A 327 -4.50 -19.99 15.07
N SER A 328 -4.56 -21.01 15.92
CA SER A 328 -5.78 -21.77 16.18
C SER A 328 -6.89 -20.93 16.85
N ASP A 329 -6.53 -19.81 17.47
CA ASP A 329 -7.47 -18.83 18.02
C ASP A 329 -7.96 -17.89 16.89
N THR A 330 -9.05 -18.27 16.27
CA THR A 330 -9.67 -17.50 15.18
C THR A 330 -10.31 -16.21 15.66
N ALA A 331 -10.70 -16.12 16.92
CA ALA A 331 -11.25 -14.89 17.50
C ALA A 331 -10.14 -13.83 17.66
N ALA A 332 -8.96 -14.22 18.13
CA ALA A 332 -7.83 -13.29 18.26
C ALA A 332 -7.43 -12.66 16.91
N PHE A 333 -7.43 -13.43 15.82
CA PHE A 333 -7.20 -12.87 14.47
C PHE A 333 -8.29 -11.86 14.10
N ARG A 334 -9.56 -12.22 14.29
CA ARG A 334 -10.71 -11.36 14.00
C ARG A 334 -10.66 -10.05 14.80
N HIS A 335 -10.31 -10.12 16.08
CA HIS A 335 -10.16 -8.92 16.92
C HIS A 335 -9.09 -7.97 16.35
N ARG A 336 -7.94 -8.50 15.92
CA ARG A 336 -6.89 -7.67 15.29
C ARG A 336 -7.36 -7.05 13.98
N LEU A 337 -8.03 -7.84 13.14
CA LEU A 337 -8.60 -7.38 11.87
C LEU A 337 -9.55 -6.17 12.07
N TRP A 338 -10.54 -6.34 12.94
CA TRP A 338 -11.53 -5.30 13.17
C TRP A 338 -10.95 -4.09 13.91
N ASN A 339 -10.08 -4.28 14.89
CA ASN A 339 -9.42 -3.18 15.58
C ASN A 339 -8.54 -2.35 14.63
N ALA A 340 -7.77 -2.98 13.75
CA ALA A 340 -6.98 -2.28 12.74
C ALA A 340 -7.87 -1.47 11.78
N THR A 341 -8.98 -2.07 11.36
CA THR A 341 -9.96 -1.39 10.50
C THR A 341 -10.58 -0.16 11.18
N MET A 342 -10.94 -0.28 12.47
CA MET A 342 -11.50 0.86 13.23
C MET A 342 -10.48 1.99 13.48
N ASP A 343 -9.21 1.71 13.32
CA ASP A 343 -8.15 2.72 13.32
C ASP A 343 -7.82 3.25 11.90
N GLY A 344 -8.67 2.96 10.89
CA GLY A 344 -8.56 3.49 9.53
C GLY A 344 -7.59 2.74 8.62
N GLN A 345 -7.27 1.48 8.90
CA GLN A 345 -6.30 0.70 8.13
C GLN A 345 -6.96 -0.27 7.17
N SER A 346 -6.36 -0.42 5.99
CA SER A 346 -6.64 -1.52 5.07
C SER A 346 -5.92 -2.78 5.54
N PRO A 347 -6.58 -3.94 5.67
CA PRO A 347 -5.97 -5.14 6.24
C PRO A 347 -5.22 -5.98 5.21
N THR A 348 -4.17 -6.69 5.68
CA THR A 348 -3.50 -7.74 4.92
C THR A 348 -3.39 -9.01 5.79
N HIS A 349 -3.90 -10.11 5.27
CA HIS A 349 -3.80 -11.43 5.91
C HIS A 349 -2.39 -11.99 5.75
N SER A 350 -1.83 -12.49 6.85
CA SER A 350 -0.57 -13.25 6.85
C SER A 350 -0.73 -14.55 7.63
N ALA A 351 0.01 -15.57 7.26
CA ALA A 351 0.01 -16.86 7.94
C ALA A 351 1.45 -17.33 8.20
N ALA A 352 1.77 -17.65 9.47
CA ALA A 352 3.12 -18.01 9.88
C ALA A 352 3.63 -19.34 9.31
N ALA A 353 2.73 -20.26 8.95
CA ALA A 353 3.04 -21.62 8.51
C ALA A 353 2.94 -21.84 6.99
N GLY A 354 3.03 -20.77 6.21
CA GLY A 354 2.72 -20.80 4.79
C GLY A 354 1.24 -20.51 4.50
N VAL A 355 0.97 -20.15 3.26
CA VAL A 355 -0.37 -19.77 2.84
C VAL A 355 -1.23 -21.01 2.71
N ARG A 356 -2.31 -21.08 3.50
CA ARG A 356 -3.33 -22.12 3.37
C ARG A 356 -4.59 -21.51 2.75
N PRO A 357 -5.02 -22.03 1.58
CA PRO A 357 -6.18 -21.49 0.86
C PRO A 357 -7.47 -21.48 1.68
N ASP A 358 -7.65 -22.45 2.56
CA ASP A 358 -8.87 -22.68 3.35
C ASP A 358 -8.78 -22.15 4.80
N SER A 359 -7.79 -21.29 5.10
CA SER A 359 -7.57 -20.82 6.47
C SER A 359 -8.80 -20.09 7.04
N PRO A 360 -9.11 -20.27 8.33
CA PRO A 360 -10.23 -19.58 8.98
C PRO A 360 -10.12 -18.06 8.92
N GLY A 361 -8.91 -17.50 9.06
CA GLY A 361 -8.66 -16.06 8.96
C GLY A 361 -8.99 -15.51 7.56
N ALA A 362 -8.65 -16.24 6.50
CA ALA A 362 -9.02 -15.84 5.15
C ALA A 362 -10.54 -15.81 4.93
N LYS A 363 -11.29 -16.73 5.57
CA LYS A 363 -12.77 -16.70 5.56
C LYS A 363 -13.31 -15.48 6.29
N GLN A 364 -12.72 -15.13 7.44
CA GLN A 364 -13.10 -13.92 8.18
C GLN A 364 -12.78 -12.63 7.40
N MET A 365 -11.69 -12.61 6.64
CA MET A 365 -11.38 -11.52 5.71
C MET A 365 -12.46 -11.38 4.62
N ALA A 366 -12.97 -12.49 4.09
CA ALA A 366 -14.05 -12.46 3.10
C ALA A 366 -15.36 -11.90 3.70
N VAL A 367 -15.69 -12.26 4.94
CA VAL A 367 -16.84 -11.67 5.68
C VAL A 367 -16.64 -10.16 5.89
N TRP A 368 -15.44 -9.76 6.27
CA TRP A 368 -15.06 -8.35 6.40
C TRP A 368 -15.24 -7.59 5.08
N TYR A 369 -14.78 -8.18 3.98
CA TYR A 369 -14.91 -7.57 2.64
C TYR A 369 -16.39 -7.39 2.27
N ASP A 370 -17.21 -8.42 2.45
CA ASP A 370 -18.64 -8.38 2.13
C ASP A 370 -19.37 -7.32 2.95
N PHE A 371 -19.04 -7.19 4.23
CA PHE A 371 -19.60 -6.15 5.07
C PHE A 371 -19.26 -4.75 4.55
N PHE A 372 -17.97 -4.45 4.32
CA PHE A 372 -17.55 -3.12 3.89
C PHE A 372 -17.95 -2.81 2.44
N ALA A 373 -18.03 -3.79 1.55
CA ALA A 373 -18.50 -3.60 0.18
C ALA A 373 -19.94 -3.02 0.10
N ASP A 374 -20.74 -3.25 1.14
CA ASP A 374 -22.11 -2.70 1.28
C ASP A 374 -22.18 -1.37 2.05
N THR A 375 -21.04 -0.75 2.34
CA THR A 375 -20.94 0.55 3.04
C THR A 375 -20.33 1.63 2.14
N ARG A 376 -20.26 2.85 2.63
CA ARG A 376 -19.49 3.95 2.01
C ARG A 376 -18.05 3.96 2.54
N TYR A 377 -17.39 2.80 2.55
CA TYR A 377 -16.05 2.61 3.12
C TYR A 377 -15.00 3.66 2.68
N TRP A 378 -15.15 4.25 1.50
CA TRP A 378 -14.26 5.27 0.95
C TRP A 378 -14.41 6.67 1.57
N GLU A 379 -15.31 6.82 2.54
CA GLU A 379 -15.53 8.07 3.28
C GLU A 379 -15.63 7.83 4.80
N LEU A 380 -15.50 6.59 5.25
CA LEU A 380 -15.52 6.25 6.67
C LEU A 380 -14.17 6.61 7.31
N GLU A 381 -14.21 7.37 8.40
CA GLU A 381 -13.04 7.78 9.17
C GLU A 381 -13.16 7.34 10.63
N PRO A 382 -12.04 7.11 11.35
CA PRO A 382 -12.08 6.83 12.78
C PRO A 382 -12.87 7.89 13.56
N TYR A 383 -13.81 7.41 14.37
CA TYR A 383 -14.73 8.24 15.14
C TYR A 383 -14.58 7.98 16.63
N TYR A 384 -14.52 9.07 17.42
CA TYR A 384 -14.10 8.99 18.81
C TYR A 384 -15.21 9.29 19.84
N ASP A 385 -16.38 9.81 19.42
CA ASP A 385 -17.51 10.06 20.31
C ASP A 385 -18.33 8.77 20.52
N VAL A 386 -17.65 7.76 21.02
CA VAL A 386 -18.18 6.42 21.30
C VAL A 386 -17.59 5.85 22.59
N ASP A 387 -18.44 5.29 23.43
CA ASP A 387 -18.05 4.50 24.61
C ASP A 387 -18.48 3.05 24.46
N GLY A 388 -17.65 2.11 24.89
CA GLY A 388 -17.94 0.66 24.84
C GLY A 388 -17.55 -0.03 23.54
N GLY A 389 -16.94 0.69 22.58
CA GLY A 389 -16.47 0.15 21.31
C GLY A 389 -15.45 1.05 20.61
N ARG A 390 -15.13 0.71 19.37
CA ARG A 390 -14.34 1.53 18.43
C ARG A 390 -15.16 1.79 17.20
N ALA A 391 -15.11 2.99 16.65
CA ALA A 391 -16.00 3.38 15.57
C ALA A 391 -15.28 3.95 14.35
N LEU A 392 -15.90 3.70 13.20
CA LEU A 392 -15.75 4.48 11.97
C LEU A 392 -17.05 5.22 11.72
N ALA A 393 -16.98 6.42 11.17
CA ALA A 393 -18.16 7.17 10.79
C ALA A 393 -17.99 7.91 9.46
N LEU A 394 -19.05 7.98 8.70
CA LEU A 394 -19.39 9.07 7.82
C LEU A 394 -20.48 9.85 8.54
N GLU A 395 -20.07 10.87 9.29
CA GLU A 395 -20.95 11.64 10.16
C GLU A 395 -22.24 12.05 9.43
N ASP A 396 -23.35 12.09 10.15
CA ASP A 396 -24.71 12.35 9.62
C ASP A 396 -25.32 11.20 8.79
N ILE A 397 -24.53 10.22 8.33
CA ILE A 397 -25.03 9.19 7.40
C ILE A 397 -24.85 7.78 7.94
N GLU A 398 -23.63 7.40 8.38
CA GLU A 398 -23.30 6.02 8.70
C GLU A 398 -22.28 5.93 9.81
N TYR A 399 -22.54 5.03 10.76
CA TYR A 399 -21.67 4.76 11.89
C TYR A 399 -21.52 3.25 12.04
N ILE A 400 -20.30 2.78 12.16
CA ILE A 400 -19.94 1.37 12.34
C ILE A 400 -19.13 1.26 13.62
N VAL A 401 -19.63 0.52 14.61
CA VAL A 401 -18.95 0.34 15.89
C VAL A 401 -18.59 -1.12 16.10
N TYR A 402 -17.32 -1.39 16.26
CA TYR A 402 -16.83 -2.71 16.66
C TYR A 402 -16.80 -2.82 18.18
N VAL A 403 -17.55 -3.79 18.72
CA VAL A 403 -17.70 -4.09 20.13
C VAL A 403 -16.97 -5.40 20.42
N GLU A 404 -15.67 -5.31 20.71
CA GLU A 404 -14.83 -6.49 21.01
C GLU A 404 -15.30 -7.23 22.26
N LYS A 405 -15.67 -6.47 23.30
CA LYS A 405 -16.15 -7.00 24.58
C LYS A 405 -17.58 -6.54 24.79
N PRO A 406 -18.57 -7.43 24.62
CA PRO A 406 -19.97 -7.05 24.75
C PRO A 406 -20.33 -6.42 26.10
N GLY A 407 -20.90 -5.23 26.05
CA GLY A 407 -21.27 -4.42 27.20
C GLY A 407 -22.17 -3.26 26.82
N PRO A 408 -22.44 -2.34 27.76
CA PRO A 408 -23.11 -1.08 27.43
C PRO A 408 -22.33 -0.29 26.39
N LEU A 409 -23.06 0.30 25.45
CA LEU A 409 -22.53 1.11 24.36
C LEU A 409 -23.25 2.45 24.33
N GLU A 410 -22.48 3.52 24.18
CA GLU A 410 -22.99 4.86 23.88
C GLU A 410 -22.32 5.40 22.62
N LEU A 411 -23.11 5.98 21.71
CA LEU A 411 -22.62 6.54 20.45
C LEU A 411 -23.31 7.87 20.19
N THR A 412 -22.54 8.93 20.09
CA THR A 412 -23.04 10.24 19.68
C THR A 412 -23.25 10.27 18.17
N VAL A 413 -24.39 10.76 17.73
CA VAL A 413 -24.74 10.86 16.30
C VAL A 413 -25.45 12.18 16.04
N GLU A 414 -25.51 12.60 14.79
CA GLU A 414 -26.33 13.74 14.39
C GLU A 414 -27.83 13.45 14.56
N LYS A 415 -28.64 14.49 14.71
CA LYS A 415 -30.08 14.36 15.02
C LYS A 415 -30.91 13.90 13.81
N HIS A 416 -31.05 12.60 13.65
CA HIS A 416 -31.87 11.97 12.61
C HIS A 416 -32.60 10.72 13.14
N GLY A 417 -33.37 10.09 12.25
CA GLY A 417 -33.84 8.72 12.40
C GLY A 417 -32.83 7.77 11.80
N TYR A 418 -32.55 6.67 12.47
CA TYR A 418 -31.58 5.67 12.07
C TYR A 418 -32.17 4.27 12.08
N ASP A 419 -31.81 3.50 11.06
CA ASP A 419 -31.90 2.05 11.07
C ASP A 419 -30.69 1.47 11.82
N VAL A 420 -30.92 0.45 12.63
CA VAL A 420 -29.90 -0.16 13.50
C VAL A 420 -29.78 -1.64 13.17
N TYR A 421 -28.55 -2.09 12.98
CA TYR A 421 -28.22 -3.50 12.71
C TYR A 421 -27.10 -3.95 13.61
N TRP A 422 -27.22 -5.19 14.10
CA TRP A 422 -26.14 -5.91 14.78
C TRP A 422 -25.64 -6.99 13.85
N VAL A 423 -24.35 -7.07 13.65
CA VAL A 423 -23.73 -8.01 12.71
C VAL A 423 -22.70 -8.84 13.45
N THR A 424 -22.72 -10.15 13.24
CA THR A 424 -21.72 -11.08 13.77
C THR A 424 -20.47 -11.00 12.90
N PRO A 425 -19.31 -10.54 13.41
CA PRO A 425 -18.12 -10.38 12.57
C PRO A 425 -17.47 -11.70 12.17
N ALA A 426 -17.92 -12.83 12.71
CA ALA A 426 -17.42 -14.16 12.38
C ALA A 426 -17.97 -14.72 11.06
N ASP A 427 -19.22 -14.46 10.75
CA ASP A 427 -19.97 -15.04 9.63
C ASP A 427 -20.85 -14.05 8.86
N GLY A 428 -20.98 -12.81 9.37
CA GLY A 428 -21.76 -11.76 8.72
C GLY A 428 -23.26 -11.85 8.97
N GLU A 429 -23.73 -12.67 9.92
CA GLU A 429 -25.16 -12.76 10.24
C GLU A 429 -25.69 -11.41 10.76
N VAL A 430 -26.82 -10.95 10.22
CA VAL A 430 -27.40 -9.64 10.53
C VAL A 430 -28.64 -9.79 11.36
N THR A 431 -28.66 -9.14 12.53
CA THR A 431 -29.83 -9.00 13.39
C THR A 431 -30.34 -7.56 13.36
N LYS A 432 -31.56 -7.33 12.93
CA LYS A 432 -32.15 -6.00 12.91
C LYS A 432 -32.50 -5.52 14.32
N GLY A 433 -31.92 -4.38 14.71
CA GLY A 433 -32.21 -3.69 15.95
C GLY A 433 -33.47 -2.81 15.87
N LYS A 434 -33.81 -2.18 16.99
CA LYS A 434 -34.86 -1.17 17.02
C LYS A 434 -34.36 0.12 16.37
N LYS A 435 -35.20 0.75 15.54
CA LYS A 435 -34.93 2.08 15.02
C LYS A 435 -34.65 3.06 16.16
N PHE A 436 -33.74 3.95 15.90
CA PHE A 436 -33.34 5.00 16.85
C PHE A 436 -33.61 6.38 16.24
N SER A 437 -33.97 7.34 17.07
CA SER A 437 -34.07 8.75 16.68
C SER A 437 -33.57 9.62 17.82
N GLY A 438 -32.60 10.47 17.54
CA GLY A 438 -31.98 11.32 18.55
C GLY A 438 -30.52 11.63 18.22
N THR A 439 -29.77 12.05 19.22
CA THR A 439 -28.36 12.43 19.12
C THR A 439 -27.43 11.52 19.92
N ASN A 440 -27.98 10.63 20.76
CA ASN A 440 -27.20 9.72 21.58
C ASN A 440 -27.85 8.34 21.55
N PHE A 441 -27.22 7.42 20.82
CA PHE A 441 -27.63 6.03 20.82
C PHE A 441 -27.07 5.35 22.06
N THR A 442 -27.94 4.69 22.84
CA THR A 442 -27.56 3.82 23.95
C THR A 442 -28.08 2.43 23.70
N GLY A 443 -27.24 1.42 23.87
CA GLY A 443 -27.62 0.04 23.60
C GLY A 443 -26.62 -0.96 24.14
N GLN A 444 -26.88 -2.20 23.84
CA GLN A 444 -25.97 -3.32 24.10
C GLN A 444 -26.15 -4.38 23.03
N PRO A 445 -25.13 -5.18 22.73
CA PRO A 445 -25.23 -6.31 21.81
C PRO A 445 -26.36 -7.28 22.17
N PRO A 446 -26.87 -8.04 21.19
CA PRO A 446 -27.92 -9.06 21.41
C PRO A 446 -27.57 -10.10 22.46
N ASP A 447 -26.30 -10.45 22.57
CA ASP A 447 -25.78 -11.36 23.61
C ASP A 447 -24.35 -10.96 24.02
N ARG A 448 -23.76 -11.75 24.92
CA ARG A 448 -22.41 -11.57 25.46
C ARG A 448 -21.45 -12.70 25.12
N ALA A 449 -21.81 -13.56 24.17
CA ALA A 449 -21.04 -14.76 23.86
C ALA A 449 -19.85 -14.48 22.96
N HIS A 450 -19.93 -13.43 22.13
CA HIS A 450 -18.90 -13.08 21.16
C HIS A 450 -18.89 -11.57 20.88
N ASP A 451 -17.93 -11.11 20.09
CA ASP A 451 -17.82 -9.75 19.58
C ASP A 451 -18.94 -9.40 18.58
N TRP A 452 -19.24 -8.12 18.45
CA TRP A 452 -20.31 -7.61 17.60
C TRP A 452 -19.90 -6.38 16.81
N ILE A 453 -20.59 -6.18 15.69
CA ILE A 453 -20.58 -4.92 14.93
C ILE A 453 -21.95 -4.28 15.10
N LEU A 454 -21.98 -3.04 15.58
CA LEU A 454 -23.16 -2.19 15.48
C LEU A 454 -23.04 -1.36 14.21
N HIS A 455 -24.04 -1.44 13.34
CA HIS A 455 -24.14 -0.64 12.13
C HIS A 455 -25.38 0.25 12.22
N VAL A 456 -25.15 1.55 12.33
CA VAL A 456 -26.18 2.59 12.46
C VAL A 456 -26.19 3.42 11.19
N VAL A 457 -27.28 3.40 10.46
CA VAL A 457 -27.40 4.04 9.15
C VAL A 457 -28.59 4.98 9.16
N ARG A 458 -28.42 6.19 8.64
CA ARG A 458 -29.52 7.14 8.48
C ARG A 458 -30.69 6.49 7.74
N GLU A 459 -31.90 6.65 8.28
CA GLU A 459 -33.10 5.97 7.80
C GLU A 459 -33.30 6.14 6.29
N GLY A 460 -33.53 5.03 5.59
CA GLY A 460 -33.73 4.98 4.14
C GLY A 460 -32.46 5.17 3.30
N ARG A 461 -31.26 5.13 3.90
CA ARG A 461 -29.99 5.30 3.19
C ARG A 461 -29.24 4.00 2.88
N LEU A 462 -29.48 2.91 3.63
CA LEU A 462 -28.74 1.66 3.47
C LEU A 462 -28.74 1.14 2.02
N GLU A 463 -29.92 1.08 1.37
CA GLU A 463 -30.03 0.55 0.00
C GLU A 463 -29.46 1.48 -1.08
N SER A 464 -29.29 2.77 -0.79
CA SER A 464 -28.82 3.77 -1.74
C SER A 464 -27.33 4.09 -1.58
N MET A 465 -26.67 3.60 -0.52
CA MET A 465 -25.35 4.04 -0.12
C MET A 465 -24.26 3.77 -1.16
N ASN A 466 -24.36 2.65 -1.87
CA ASN A 466 -23.37 2.28 -2.88
C ASN A 466 -23.74 2.72 -4.30
N LYS A 467 -24.93 3.27 -4.53
CA LYS A 467 -25.48 3.39 -5.89
C LYS A 467 -25.39 4.77 -6.52
N SER A 468 -25.15 5.84 -5.78
CA SER A 468 -25.46 7.19 -6.29
C SER A 468 -24.53 8.30 -5.82
N TYR A 469 -23.45 8.02 -5.12
CA TYR A 469 -22.65 9.07 -4.54
C TYR A 469 -21.40 9.35 -5.34
N LYS A 470 -21.16 10.62 -5.58
CA LYS A 470 -19.91 11.12 -6.09
C LYS A 470 -18.84 10.85 -5.04
N PHE A 471 -17.78 10.19 -5.47
CA PHE A 471 -16.57 10.06 -4.67
C PHE A 471 -15.96 11.47 -4.57
N GLU A 472 -16.20 12.13 -3.47
CA GLU A 472 -15.63 13.46 -3.23
C GLU A 472 -14.41 13.30 -2.33
N SER A 473 -13.28 13.78 -2.82
CA SER A 473 -12.12 13.96 -1.98
C SER A 473 -12.48 14.94 -0.86
N ARG A 474 -12.47 14.48 0.38
CA ARG A 474 -12.59 15.36 1.54
C ARG A 474 -11.22 15.91 1.88
N GLU A 475 -11.13 17.20 2.10
CA GLU A 475 -9.97 17.79 2.72
C GLU A 475 -10.10 17.56 4.24
N ILE A 476 -9.39 16.56 4.75
CA ILE A 476 -9.31 16.34 6.18
C ILE A 476 -8.26 17.32 6.71
N VAL A 477 -8.70 18.21 7.58
CA VAL A 477 -7.79 19.09 8.31
C VAL A 477 -7.09 18.23 9.36
N LEU A 478 -5.82 17.92 9.11
CA LEU A 478 -4.97 17.29 10.12
C LEU A 478 -4.90 18.18 11.34
N GLN A 479 -4.97 17.57 12.53
CA GLN A 479 -4.91 18.32 13.76
C GLN A 479 -3.54 18.98 13.93
N GLU A 480 -3.53 20.24 14.36
CA GLU A 480 -2.31 20.88 14.80
C GLU A 480 -1.75 20.15 16.03
N ILE A 481 -0.47 19.79 15.95
CA ILE A 481 0.23 19.15 17.06
C ILE A 481 0.60 20.22 18.07
N GLU A 482 0.07 20.14 19.27
CA GLU A 482 0.54 20.98 20.38
C GLU A 482 1.85 20.41 20.93
N SER A 483 2.96 21.07 20.63
CA SER A 483 4.26 20.74 21.21
C SER A 483 4.41 21.37 22.58
N ASN A 484 4.74 20.55 23.59
CA ASN A 484 5.05 20.98 24.93
C ASN A 484 6.40 20.39 25.36
N SER A 485 7.27 21.16 25.97
CA SER A 485 8.63 20.75 26.38
C SER A 485 8.83 20.75 27.92
N PRO A 486 8.09 19.91 28.68
CA PRO A 486 8.35 19.81 30.11
C PRO A 486 9.71 19.16 30.40
N LYS A 487 10.39 19.63 31.44
CA LYS A 487 11.64 19.02 31.92
C LYS A 487 11.32 17.74 32.69
N VAL A 488 11.30 16.59 32.02
CA VAL A 488 11.05 15.32 32.66
C VAL A 488 12.27 14.39 32.48
N PRO A 489 12.80 13.77 33.54
CA PRO A 489 13.91 12.84 33.44
C PRO A 489 13.45 11.53 32.76
N PHE A 490 14.24 11.04 31.82
CA PHE A 490 14.11 9.71 31.26
C PHE A 490 15.08 8.76 31.95
N THR A 491 14.64 7.54 32.17
CA THR A 491 15.52 6.45 32.60
C THR A 491 15.76 5.54 31.41
N ILE A 492 17.02 5.36 31.05
CA ILE A 492 17.44 4.37 30.05
C ILE A 492 17.88 3.13 30.82
N GLU A 493 17.15 2.04 30.67
CA GLU A 493 17.57 0.74 31.15
C GLU A 493 18.21 -0.01 29.99
N GLN A 494 19.48 -0.36 30.14
CA GLN A 494 20.22 -1.18 29.16
C GLN A 494 20.44 -2.59 29.72
N PRO A 495 19.51 -3.52 29.51
CA PRO A 495 19.60 -4.87 30.07
C PRO A 495 20.70 -5.72 29.41
N SER A 496 21.05 -5.45 28.14
CA SER A 496 22.21 -6.08 27.48
C SER A 496 22.68 -5.19 26.31
N ALA A 497 23.91 -5.42 25.84
CA ALA A 497 24.43 -4.72 24.65
C ALA A 497 23.62 -4.99 23.36
N ALA A 498 22.70 -5.95 23.36
CA ALA A 498 21.86 -6.32 22.23
C ALA A 498 20.43 -5.77 22.32
N ASP A 499 19.95 -5.43 23.53
CA ASP A 499 18.56 -5.00 23.77
C ASP A 499 18.54 -3.68 24.55
N LEU A 500 18.60 -2.57 23.83
CA LEU A 500 18.36 -1.27 24.42
C LEU A 500 16.84 -1.04 24.49
N THR A 501 16.28 -1.12 25.68
CA THR A 501 14.89 -0.75 25.93
C THR A 501 14.84 0.59 26.62
N LEU A 502 14.32 1.62 25.94
CA LEU A 502 14.02 2.90 26.53
C LEU A 502 12.67 2.79 27.24
N LYS A 503 12.70 2.89 28.56
CA LYS A 503 11.48 3.03 29.35
C LYS A 503 11.33 4.50 29.73
N VAL A 504 10.24 5.09 29.27
CA VAL A 504 9.82 6.42 29.75
C VAL A 504 9.42 6.26 31.21
N SER A 505 10.03 7.02 32.09
CA SER A 505 9.75 6.92 33.53
C SER A 505 8.26 7.14 33.84
N ALA A 506 7.72 6.39 34.80
CA ALA A 506 6.33 6.52 35.22
C ALA A 506 5.89 7.97 35.54
N PRO A 507 6.71 8.86 36.15
CA PRO A 507 6.37 10.27 36.33
C PRO A 507 6.10 11.02 35.03
N TYR A 508 6.77 10.67 33.94
CA TYR A 508 6.55 11.28 32.64
C TYR A 508 5.22 10.88 32.02
N ALA A 509 4.94 9.58 31.96
CA ALA A 509 3.68 9.09 31.43
C ALA A 509 2.49 9.64 32.22
N ALA A 510 2.60 9.70 33.55
CA ALA A 510 1.58 10.27 34.44
C ALA A 510 1.36 11.78 34.17
N LYS A 511 2.44 12.54 33.92
CA LYS A 511 2.36 13.96 33.61
C LYS A 511 1.70 14.21 32.26
N LEU A 512 2.11 13.48 31.22
CA LEU A 512 1.50 13.56 29.90
C LEU A 512 0.00 13.26 29.99
N THR A 513 -0.39 12.18 30.66
CA THR A 513 -1.79 11.79 30.83
C THR A 513 -2.58 12.83 31.61
N LYS A 514 -2.02 13.40 32.68
CA LYS A 514 -2.70 14.43 33.49
C LYS A 514 -2.92 15.73 32.74
N GLU A 515 -1.94 16.20 32.00
CA GLU A 515 -1.99 17.48 31.28
C GLU A 515 -2.81 17.37 29.97
N THR A 516 -2.66 16.30 29.23
CA THR A 516 -3.30 16.09 27.91
C THR A 516 -4.54 15.22 27.97
N ARG A 517 -4.78 14.52 29.08
CA ARG A 517 -5.76 13.43 29.20
C ARG A 517 -5.57 12.35 28.13
N ALA A 518 -4.31 12.09 27.78
CA ALA A 518 -3.97 11.11 26.76
C ALA A 518 -4.39 9.69 27.19
N THR A 519 -5.12 9.01 26.33
CA THR A 519 -5.52 7.61 26.48
C THR A 519 -4.64 6.68 25.64
N ARG A 520 -3.93 7.24 24.65
CA ARG A 520 -3.01 6.53 23.76
C ARG A 520 -1.69 7.26 23.68
N THR A 521 -0.57 6.52 23.58
CA THR A 521 0.78 7.09 23.47
C THR A 521 1.60 6.35 22.44
N MET A 522 2.47 7.08 21.77
CA MET A 522 3.42 6.58 20.77
C MET A 522 4.77 7.26 20.93
N LEU A 523 5.85 6.56 20.62
CA LEU A 523 7.21 7.03 20.77
C LEU A 523 7.96 6.91 19.43
N TYR A 524 8.67 8.00 19.04
CA TYR A 524 9.69 7.97 18.01
C TYR A 524 11.05 8.28 18.61
N LEU A 525 12.05 7.51 18.22
CA LEU A 525 13.44 7.78 18.51
C LEU A 525 14.18 8.03 17.19
N TRP A 526 14.93 9.11 17.11
CA TRP A 526 15.74 9.41 15.92
C TRP A 526 17.09 10.03 16.28
N THR A 527 18.01 10.01 15.32
CA THR A 527 19.32 10.63 15.38
C THR A 527 19.40 11.81 14.41
N GLY A 528 20.21 12.80 14.72
CA GLY A 528 20.43 13.96 13.88
C GLY A 528 19.71 15.22 14.40
N ASP A 529 19.84 16.32 13.69
CA ASP A 529 19.28 17.61 14.05
C ASP A 529 17.89 17.78 13.45
N VAL A 530 16.87 17.81 14.29
CA VAL A 530 15.47 18.01 13.89
C VAL A 530 15.26 19.40 13.29
N SER A 531 16.05 20.40 13.71
CA SER A 531 15.96 21.78 13.19
C SER A 531 16.41 21.91 11.73
N ALA A 532 17.21 20.97 11.24
CA ALA A 532 17.64 20.91 9.83
C ALA A 532 16.57 20.34 8.88
N GLY A 533 15.37 20.06 9.37
CA GLY A 533 14.28 19.43 8.60
C GLY A 533 14.47 17.92 8.43
N SER A 534 13.53 17.28 7.72
CA SER A 534 13.47 15.82 7.56
C SER A 534 14.72 15.18 6.93
N GLN A 535 15.56 15.96 6.29
CA GLN A 535 16.74 15.44 5.59
C GLN A 535 17.90 15.03 6.51
N GLY A 536 17.94 15.50 7.76
CA GLY A 536 19.05 15.32 8.68
C GLY A 536 18.87 14.21 9.72
N TYR A 537 17.70 13.58 9.85
CA TYR A 537 17.46 12.60 10.91
C TYR A 537 17.11 11.20 10.40
N ARG A 538 17.43 10.20 11.21
CA ARG A 538 17.05 8.80 10.99
C ARG A 538 16.16 8.35 12.14
N VAL A 539 15.03 7.73 11.82
CA VAL A 539 14.24 7.02 12.83
C VAL A 539 14.97 5.71 13.16
N ILE A 540 15.31 5.54 14.42
CA ILE A 540 16.05 4.38 14.94
C ILE A 540 15.24 3.55 15.92
N GLY A 541 14.01 3.93 16.18
CA GLY A 541 13.09 3.14 17.02
C GLY A 541 11.71 3.75 17.04
N THR A 542 10.72 2.88 17.20
CA THR A 542 9.32 3.22 17.40
C THR A 542 8.75 2.39 18.53
N GLY A 543 7.69 2.85 19.17
CA GLY A 543 7.07 2.08 20.24
C GLY A 543 5.75 2.69 20.70
N ALA A 544 5.07 1.96 21.56
CA ALA A 544 3.81 2.35 22.16
C ALA A 544 3.82 2.14 23.67
N GLY A 545 2.87 2.77 24.36
CA GLY A 545 2.67 2.54 25.78
C GLY A 545 3.84 2.95 26.68
N GLY A 546 4.76 3.81 26.24
CA GLY A 546 5.91 4.27 27.04
C GLY A 546 7.13 3.34 26.97
N THR A 547 7.11 2.31 26.16
CA THR A 547 8.26 1.44 25.89
C THR A 547 8.68 1.58 24.44
N LEU A 548 9.96 1.82 24.21
CA LEU A 548 10.54 1.94 22.88
C LEU A 548 11.60 0.85 22.71
N ARG A 549 11.52 0.13 21.60
CA ARG A 549 12.55 -0.84 21.19
C ARG A 549 13.38 -0.21 20.09
N PRO A 550 14.67 0.00 20.31
CA PRO A 550 15.58 0.39 19.24
C PRO A 550 15.66 -0.72 18.19
N LEU A 551 16.03 -0.30 17.01
CA LEU A 551 16.21 -1.21 15.88
C LEU A 551 17.42 -2.11 16.09
N ASN A 552 17.32 -3.35 15.64
CA ASN A 552 18.42 -4.33 15.74
C ASN A 552 19.70 -3.79 15.06
N GLY A 553 20.84 -3.96 15.72
CA GLY A 553 22.16 -3.55 15.21
C GLY A 553 22.60 -2.13 15.58
N ILE A 554 21.73 -1.28 16.12
CA ILE A 554 22.05 0.09 16.53
C ILE A 554 22.89 0.13 17.83
N ALA A 555 22.80 -0.87 18.68
CA ALA A 555 23.45 -0.90 19.99
C ALA A 555 24.99 -0.72 19.98
N LYS A 556 25.64 -0.90 18.82
CA LYS A 556 27.08 -0.74 18.67
C LYS A 556 27.55 0.64 18.22
N GLU A 557 26.63 1.49 17.72
CA GLU A 557 26.98 2.76 17.07
C GLU A 557 26.04 3.89 17.49
N PHE A 558 25.68 3.97 18.78
CA PHE A 558 24.84 5.08 19.25
C PHE A 558 25.54 6.43 19.06
N PRO A 559 24.91 7.37 18.32
CA PRO A 559 25.37 8.75 18.33
C PRO A 559 25.22 9.33 19.73
N ALA A 560 26.13 10.21 20.10
CA ALA A 560 26.17 10.86 21.42
C ALA A 560 24.87 11.63 21.75
N ILE A 561 24.10 12.00 20.74
CA ILE A 561 22.84 12.73 20.90
C ILE A 561 21.75 12.03 20.09
N MET A 562 20.66 11.68 20.75
CA MET A 562 19.43 11.18 20.15
C MET A 562 18.26 12.09 20.52
N HIS A 563 17.23 12.07 19.72
CA HIS A 563 15.99 12.78 20.01
C HIS A 563 14.85 11.79 20.20
N LEU A 564 14.09 11.98 21.27
CA LEU A 564 12.86 11.25 21.55
C LEU A 564 11.68 12.19 21.38
N ARG A 565 10.72 11.78 20.55
CA ARG A 565 9.40 12.42 20.47
C ARG A 565 8.36 11.47 21.02
N VAL A 566 7.55 11.98 21.93
CA VAL A 566 6.42 11.27 22.51
C VAL A 566 5.15 11.93 21.98
N TYR A 567 4.27 11.14 21.42
CA TYR A 567 2.92 11.56 21.07
C TYR A 567 1.93 11.02 22.09
N GLY A 568 0.94 11.82 22.44
CA GLY A 568 -0.23 11.41 23.21
C GLY A 568 -1.49 11.82 22.48
N MET A 569 -2.51 10.95 22.47
CA MET A 569 -3.81 11.27 21.94
C MET A 569 -4.87 11.13 23.04
N ASN A 570 -5.75 12.10 23.18
CA ASN A 570 -6.86 12.04 24.14
C ASN A 570 -8.05 11.26 23.57
N ALA A 571 -9.08 11.09 24.40
CA ALA A 571 -10.30 10.37 23.99
C ALA A 571 -11.02 11.00 22.78
N ASN A 572 -10.86 12.30 22.57
CA ASN A 572 -11.50 13.03 21.46
C ASN A 572 -10.60 13.06 20.19
N GLY A 573 -9.55 12.27 20.13
CA GLY A 573 -8.65 12.20 18.97
C GLY A 573 -7.61 13.31 18.88
N LYS A 574 -7.55 14.30 19.80
CA LYS A 574 -6.57 15.39 19.76
C LYS A 574 -5.17 14.88 20.11
N VAL A 575 -4.19 15.18 19.25
CA VAL A 575 -2.81 14.75 19.38
C VAL A 575 -1.93 15.84 19.96
N TYR A 576 -1.06 15.46 20.90
CA TYR A 576 -0.04 16.29 21.54
C TYR A 576 1.33 15.66 21.30
N ALA A 577 2.36 16.50 21.13
CA ALA A 577 3.73 16.02 20.98
C ALA A 577 4.66 16.62 22.02
N LEU A 578 5.68 15.85 22.38
CA LEU A 578 6.72 16.27 23.31
C LEU A 578 8.08 15.80 22.79
N ASP A 579 8.98 16.73 22.58
CA ASP A 579 10.33 16.49 22.10
C ASP A 579 11.38 16.56 23.20
N ARG A 580 12.37 15.65 23.15
CA ARG A 580 13.51 15.61 24.06
C ARG A 580 14.78 15.20 23.34
N ALA A 581 15.85 15.96 23.58
CA ALA A 581 17.20 15.50 23.32
C ALA A 581 17.64 14.56 24.45
N LEU A 582 18.15 13.40 24.10
CA LEU A 582 18.71 12.40 24.99
C LEU A 582 20.22 12.36 24.76
N SER A 583 21.02 12.65 25.81
CA SER A 583 22.44 12.35 25.81
C SER A 583 22.63 10.93 26.35
N ILE A 584 23.23 10.06 25.55
CA ILE A 584 23.69 8.76 26.02
C ILE A 584 25.17 8.92 26.31
N ASN A 585 25.52 8.92 27.59
CA ASN A 585 26.91 8.76 27.98
C ASN A 585 27.30 7.30 27.79
N PRO A 586 28.44 7.02 27.13
CA PRO A 586 28.90 5.66 26.88
C PRO A 586 29.21 4.89 28.17
#